data_55516c0b4f455332c4524e23be28a7d9
#
_entry.id   55516c0b4f455332c4524e23be28a7d9
#
_cell.length_a   1.000
_cell.length_b   1.000
_cell.length_c   1.000
_cell.angle_alpha   90.00
_cell.angle_beta   90.00
_cell.angle_gamma   90.00
#
_symmetry.space_group_name_H-M   'P 1'
#
loop_
_entity.id
_entity.type
_entity.pdbx_description
1 polymer ?
#
loop_
_entity_poly.entity_id
_entity_poly.type
_entity_poly.pdbx_seq_one_letter_code
_entity_poly.pdbx_strand_id
1 'polypeptide(L)'
;MESARPGDLVWYGPSSVIRDAERAAPAFDDVVTSYMNRGSNGIDGVVSSAIGAALIHQRFKDDAHALVLLGDLTLLHDINGFLLPSHAVVPNITFVVVDSNGGRIFRKLEQGAPEYAAVFDTVYGTPHDR
;
A
#
# COMPACT_ATOMS: atom_id res chain seq x y z
N MET A 1 -14.06 -0.27 -7.06
CA MET A 1 -12.99 -0.60 -8.03
C MET A 1 -13.36 -0.22 -9.48
N GLU A 2 -14.46 0.46 -9.68
CA GLU A 2 -14.78 1.11 -10.96
C GLU A 2 -13.87 2.31 -11.31
N SER A 3 -12.86 2.59 -10.47
CA SER A 3 -12.04 3.80 -10.60
C SER A 3 -10.76 3.60 -11.44
N ALA A 4 -10.30 2.37 -11.66
CA ALA A 4 -9.14 2.09 -12.50
C ALA A 4 -9.58 1.86 -13.95
N ARG A 5 -8.96 2.58 -14.87
CA ARG A 5 -9.25 2.53 -16.32
C ARG A 5 -8.16 1.73 -17.04
N PRO A 6 -8.44 1.29 -18.28
CA PRO A 6 -7.40 0.72 -19.14
C PRO A 6 -6.16 1.62 -19.22
N GLY A 7 -5.00 1.02 -18.95
CA GLY A 7 -3.73 1.73 -18.95
C GLY A 7 -3.28 2.28 -17.62
N ASP A 8 -4.15 2.29 -16.60
CA ASP A 8 -3.78 2.70 -15.24
C ASP A 8 -2.85 1.69 -14.55
N LEU A 9 -2.18 2.15 -13.51
CA LEU A 9 -1.35 1.35 -12.62
C LEU A 9 -2.06 1.19 -11.27
N VAL A 10 -2.11 -0.02 -10.74
CA VAL A 10 -2.53 -0.27 -9.36
C VAL A 10 -1.36 -0.84 -8.57
N TRP A 11 -1.03 -0.20 -7.47
CA TRP A 11 -0.01 -0.66 -6.53
C TRP A 11 -0.66 -1.17 -5.25
N TYR A 12 -0.33 -2.38 -4.87
CA TYR A 12 -0.81 -2.99 -3.64
C TYR A 12 0.28 -2.98 -2.58
N GLY A 13 0.01 -2.34 -1.46
CA GLY A 13 0.82 -2.43 -0.25
C GLY A 13 0.73 -3.82 0.39
N PRO A 14 1.70 -4.18 1.22
CA PRO A 14 1.76 -5.48 1.89
C PRO A 14 0.66 -5.65 2.97
N SER A 15 0.74 -6.73 3.73
CA SER A 15 -0.12 -7.04 4.87
C SER A 15 -1.55 -7.40 4.47
N SER A 16 -2.57 -6.82 5.12
CA SER A 16 -3.98 -7.12 4.84
C SER A 16 -4.41 -6.65 3.46
N VAL A 17 -3.92 -5.51 3.01
CA VAL A 17 -4.34 -4.88 1.75
C VAL A 17 -4.21 -5.82 0.56
N ILE A 18 -3.04 -6.41 0.34
CA ILE A 18 -2.86 -7.33 -0.79
C ILE A 18 -3.69 -8.61 -0.63
N ARG A 19 -3.85 -9.11 0.58
CA ARG A 19 -4.66 -10.31 0.85
C ARG A 19 -6.15 -10.09 0.64
N ASP A 20 -6.63 -8.90 0.98
CA ASP A 20 -8.03 -8.53 0.79
C ASP A 20 -8.29 -8.21 -0.70
N ALA A 21 -7.33 -7.63 -1.39
CA ALA A 21 -7.39 -7.46 -2.84
C ALA A 21 -7.43 -8.81 -3.56
N GLU A 22 -6.59 -9.77 -3.20
CA GLU A 22 -6.57 -11.12 -3.78
C GLU A 22 -7.93 -11.84 -3.63
N ARG A 23 -8.64 -11.58 -2.52
CA ARG A 23 -9.95 -12.21 -2.26
C ARG A 23 -11.12 -11.51 -2.93
N ALA A 24 -11.05 -10.20 -3.07
CA ALA A 24 -12.20 -9.36 -3.42
C ALA A 24 -12.06 -8.65 -4.77
N ALA A 25 -10.84 -8.52 -5.29
CA ALA A 25 -10.64 -7.88 -6.58
C ALA A 25 -11.21 -8.76 -7.70
N PRO A 26 -12.02 -8.20 -8.61
CA PRO A 26 -12.37 -8.91 -9.83
C PRO A 26 -11.09 -9.20 -10.63
N ALA A 27 -11.13 -10.26 -11.42
CA ALA A 27 -10.10 -10.45 -12.43
C ALA A 27 -10.09 -9.19 -13.31
N PHE A 28 -8.96 -8.50 -13.36
CA PHE A 28 -8.77 -7.46 -14.36
C PHE A 28 -8.48 -8.16 -15.68
N ASP A 29 -9.28 -7.92 -16.68
CA ASP A 29 -8.85 -8.16 -18.05
C ASP A 29 -7.56 -7.37 -18.27
N ASP A 30 -6.65 -7.80 -19.12
CA ASP A 30 -5.26 -7.35 -19.36
C ASP A 30 -5.00 -5.83 -19.51
N VAL A 31 -5.79 -5.00 -18.85
CA VAL A 31 -5.89 -3.56 -19.09
C VAL A 31 -5.27 -2.73 -17.99
N VAL A 32 -5.10 -3.29 -16.79
CA VAL A 32 -4.55 -2.60 -15.62
C VAL A 32 -3.23 -3.26 -15.20
N THR A 33 -2.18 -2.46 -15.07
CA THR A 33 -0.89 -2.96 -14.61
C THR A 33 -0.84 -3.01 -13.10
N SER A 34 -0.64 -4.19 -12.52
CA SER A 34 -0.59 -4.38 -11.07
C SER A 34 0.83 -4.61 -10.58
N TYR A 35 1.24 -3.87 -9.55
CA TYR A 35 2.54 -3.99 -8.89
C TYR A 35 2.44 -4.12 -7.39
N MET A 36 3.48 -4.68 -6.80
CA MET A 36 3.68 -4.75 -5.35
C MET A 36 5.16 -4.95 -5.04
N ASN A 37 5.57 -4.59 -3.83
CA ASN A 37 6.87 -5.03 -3.32
C ASN A 37 6.82 -6.53 -3.03
N ARG A 38 7.83 -7.27 -3.48
CA ARG A 38 7.98 -8.72 -3.28
C ARG A 38 9.06 -9.00 -2.24
N GLY A 39 9.03 -10.20 -1.66
CA GLY A 39 10.03 -10.66 -0.70
C GLY A 39 9.47 -10.77 0.71
N SER A 40 10.13 -10.15 1.67
CA SER A 40 9.84 -10.31 3.11
C SER A 40 8.56 -9.64 3.62
N ASN A 41 7.73 -9.11 2.75
CA ASN A 41 6.51 -8.35 3.11
C ASN A 41 6.78 -7.14 4.03
N GLY A 42 7.95 -6.51 3.91
CA GLY A 42 8.29 -5.28 4.61
C GLY A 42 7.34 -4.14 4.25
N ILE A 43 7.17 -3.21 5.18
CA ILE A 43 6.35 -2.02 5.00
C ILE A 43 7.20 -0.78 4.68
N ASP A 44 8.51 -0.95 4.63
CA ASP A 44 9.49 0.07 4.29
C ASP A 44 9.52 0.37 2.78
N GLY A 45 9.74 1.62 2.41
CA GLY A 45 9.94 2.06 1.03
C GLY A 45 8.74 1.87 0.09
N VAL A 46 7.53 1.63 0.60
CA VAL A 46 6.35 1.36 -0.24
C VAL A 46 5.87 2.61 -0.96
N VAL A 47 5.82 3.75 -0.26
CA VAL A 47 5.43 5.04 -0.85
C VAL A 47 6.43 5.45 -1.93
N SER A 48 7.73 5.39 -1.60
CA SER A 48 8.82 5.72 -2.52
C SER A 48 8.81 4.84 -3.78
N SER A 49 8.60 3.53 -3.59
CA SER A 49 8.53 2.57 -4.70
C SER A 49 7.33 2.83 -5.61
N ALA A 50 6.16 3.11 -5.03
CA ALA A 50 4.95 3.39 -5.77
C ALA A 50 5.06 4.69 -6.59
N ILE A 51 5.65 5.75 -6.02
CA ILE A 51 5.92 7.00 -6.73
C ILE A 51 6.88 6.75 -7.90
N GLY A 52 7.97 6.01 -7.67
CA GLY A 52 8.91 5.66 -8.73
C GLY A 52 8.28 4.84 -9.86
N ALA A 53 7.45 3.87 -9.53
CA ALA A 53 6.71 3.07 -10.50
C ALA A 53 5.73 3.93 -11.32
N ALA A 54 4.99 4.83 -10.66
CA ALA A 54 4.07 5.74 -11.32
C ALA A 54 4.79 6.67 -12.31
N LEU A 55 5.92 7.24 -11.90
CA LEU A 55 6.74 8.09 -12.76
C LEU A 55 7.20 7.37 -14.03
N ILE A 56 7.67 6.14 -13.90
CA ILE A 56 8.12 5.35 -15.05
C ILE A 56 6.95 4.90 -15.91
N HIS A 57 5.85 4.44 -15.30
CA HIS A 57 4.67 3.99 -16.02
C HIS A 57 4.09 5.10 -16.92
N GLN A 58 3.98 6.32 -16.37
CA GLN A 58 3.42 7.48 -17.08
C GLN A 58 4.32 8.04 -18.18
N ARG A 59 5.61 7.66 -18.22
CA ARG A 59 6.47 7.98 -19.38
C ARG A 59 6.11 7.20 -20.64
N PHE A 60 5.43 6.07 -20.51
CA PHE A 60 5.06 5.18 -21.61
C PHE A 60 3.55 5.10 -21.83
N LYS A 61 2.78 5.69 -20.94
CA LYS A 61 1.31 5.70 -20.94
C LYS A 61 0.83 7.09 -20.56
N ASP A 62 0.69 7.93 -21.57
CA ASP A 62 0.12 9.27 -21.38
C ASP A 62 -1.28 9.15 -20.76
N ASP A 63 -1.61 10.07 -19.87
CA ASP A 63 -2.89 10.14 -19.14
C ASP A 63 -3.16 8.96 -18.17
N ALA A 64 -2.21 8.04 -17.97
CA ALA A 64 -2.36 6.98 -16.96
C ALA A 64 -2.42 7.59 -15.56
N HIS A 65 -3.26 6.96 -14.73
CA HIS A 65 -3.35 7.26 -13.30
C HIS A 65 -2.73 6.10 -12.50
N ALA A 66 -2.08 6.41 -11.39
CA ALA A 66 -1.60 5.41 -10.45
C ALA A 66 -2.47 5.41 -9.18
N LEU A 67 -3.06 4.27 -8.87
CA LEU A 67 -3.82 4.04 -7.65
C LEU A 67 -3.00 3.18 -6.69
N VAL A 68 -2.70 3.69 -5.51
CA VAL A 68 -1.91 3.00 -4.48
C VAL A 68 -2.80 2.68 -3.29
N LEU A 69 -2.95 1.40 -2.98
CA LEU A 69 -3.67 0.94 -1.80
C LEU A 69 -2.67 0.45 -0.76
N LEU A 70 -2.70 0.99 0.44
CA LEU A 70 -1.78 0.62 1.52
C LEU A 70 -2.41 0.79 2.90
N GLY A 71 -1.80 0.17 3.91
CA GLY A 71 -2.22 0.33 5.30
C GLY A 71 -1.61 1.56 5.95
N ASP A 72 -2.20 1.95 7.07
CA ASP A 72 -1.78 3.07 7.93
C ASP A 72 -0.32 2.97 8.37
N LEU A 73 0.10 1.84 8.94
CA LEU A 73 1.51 1.66 9.35
C LEU A 73 2.47 1.68 8.17
N THR A 74 2.06 1.18 7.00
CA THR A 74 2.86 1.23 5.79
C THR A 74 3.09 2.67 5.34
N LEU A 75 2.04 3.51 5.41
CA LEU A 75 2.15 4.93 5.12
C LEU A 75 3.08 5.63 6.11
N LEU A 76 2.86 5.43 7.41
CA LEU A 76 3.65 6.09 8.46
C LEU A 76 5.13 5.68 8.42
N HIS A 77 5.42 4.43 8.04
CA HIS A 77 6.79 3.94 7.95
C HIS A 77 7.60 4.58 6.82
N ASP A 78 6.97 4.96 5.72
CA ASP A 78 7.62 5.57 4.55
C ASP A 78 7.01 6.94 4.19
N ILE A 79 6.50 7.68 5.17
CA ILE A 79 5.86 8.99 4.95
C ILE A 79 6.82 10.01 4.32
N ASN A 80 8.10 9.89 4.59
CA ASN A 80 9.14 10.72 3.97
C ASN A 80 9.34 10.44 2.48
N GLY A 81 8.79 9.35 1.94
CA GLY A 81 8.71 9.10 0.50
C GLY A 81 7.98 10.20 -0.29
N PHE A 82 7.15 11.00 0.38
CA PHE A 82 6.53 12.18 -0.24
C PHE A 82 7.45 13.40 -0.36
N LEU A 83 8.64 13.38 0.23
CA LEU A 83 9.60 14.48 0.15
C LEU A 83 10.32 14.48 -1.21
N LEU A 84 9.62 14.94 -2.23
CA LEU A 84 10.20 15.11 -3.56
C LEU A 84 10.93 16.45 -3.66
N PRO A 85 12.05 16.52 -4.39
CA PRO A 85 12.70 17.79 -4.70
C PRO A 85 11.73 18.75 -5.42
N SER A 86 11.86 20.03 -5.18
CA SER A 86 10.96 21.07 -5.74
C SER A 86 10.91 21.10 -7.28
N HIS A 87 11.94 20.57 -7.93
CA HIS A 87 12.03 20.47 -9.39
C HIS A 87 11.62 19.09 -9.93
N ALA A 88 11.23 18.15 -9.05
CA ALA A 88 10.83 16.82 -9.47
C ALA A 88 9.45 16.84 -10.15
N VAL A 89 9.29 15.98 -11.12
CA VAL A 89 7.98 15.70 -11.69
C VAL A 89 7.15 14.96 -10.65
N VAL A 90 5.95 15.46 -10.39
CA VAL A 90 4.98 14.79 -9.53
C VAL A 90 4.07 13.93 -10.39
N PRO A 91 3.99 12.61 -10.18
CA PRO A 91 3.13 11.75 -10.98
C PRO A 91 1.64 11.98 -10.66
N ASN A 92 0.79 11.62 -11.60
CA ASN A 92 -0.67 11.54 -11.38
C ASN A 92 -0.97 10.28 -10.54
N ILE A 93 -1.03 10.44 -9.22
CA ILE A 93 -1.09 9.34 -8.27
C ILE A 93 -2.07 9.62 -7.12
N THR A 94 -2.84 8.61 -6.74
CA THR A 94 -3.73 8.67 -5.58
C THR A 94 -3.36 7.57 -4.59
N PHE A 95 -3.16 7.94 -3.33
CA PHE A 95 -2.97 7.01 -2.23
C PHE A 95 -4.29 6.81 -1.47
N VAL A 96 -4.72 5.56 -1.38
CA VAL A 96 -5.86 5.12 -0.58
C VAL A 96 -5.31 4.38 0.64
N VAL A 97 -5.46 4.99 1.80
CA VAL A 97 -4.95 4.43 3.06
C VAL A 97 -6.08 3.73 3.79
N VAL A 98 -5.89 2.45 4.06
CA VAL A 98 -6.79 1.65 4.89
C VAL A 98 -6.31 1.79 6.32
N ASP A 99 -6.93 2.70 7.07
CA ASP A 99 -6.61 2.91 8.47
C ASP A 99 -7.28 1.84 9.34
N SER A 100 -6.47 1.06 10.01
CA SER A 100 -6.90 0.04 10.97
C SER A 100 -6.44 0.34 12.40
N ASN A 101 -5.84 1.52 12.60
CA ASN A 101 -5.19 1.91 13.84
C ASN A 101 -4.14 0.87 14.30
N GLY A 102 -3.19 0.58 13.40
CA GLY A 102 -2.04 -0.26 13.72
C GLY A 102 -2.00 -1.64 13.05
N GLY A 103 -1.24 -2.55 13.63
CA GLY A 103 -0.93 -3.87 13.09
C GLY A 103 -2.04 -4.91 13.26
N ARG A 104 -3.25 -4.63 12.82
CA ARG A 104 -4.44 -5.49 13.00
C ARG A 104 -4.32 -6.88 12.39
N ILE A 105 -3.45 -7.06 11.38
CA ILE A 105 -3.21 -8.38 10.80
C ILE A 105 -2.75 -9.39 11.85
N PHE A 106 -1.94 -8.95 12.81
CA PHE A 106 -1.37 -9.83 13.84
C PHE A 106 -2.41 -10.39 14.81
N ARG A 107 -3.60 -9.75 14.94
CA ARG A 107 -4.71 -10.31 15.74
C ARG A 107 -5.29 -11.61 15.14
N LYS A 108 -5.07 -11.85 13.85
CA LYS A 108 -5.53 -13.05 13.13
C LYS A 108 -4.48 -14.16 13.09
N LEU A 109 -3.32 -13.93 13.66
CA LEU A 109 -2.17 -14.84 13.68
C LEU A 109 -1.92 -15.32 15.13
N GLU A 110 -0.91 -16.15 15.33
CA GLU A 110 -0.51 -16.67 16.63
C GLU A 110 -0.30 -15.56 17.67
N GLN A 111 0.27 -14.44 17.24
CA GLN A 111 0.52 -13.27 18.09
C GLN A 111 -0.76 -12.62 18.68
N GLY A 112 -1.90 -12.91 18.10
CA GLY A 112 -3.21 -12.45 18.59
C GLY A 112 -3.84 -13.37 19.65
N ALA A 113 -3.16 -14.46 20.05
CA ALA A 113 -3.67 -15.38 21.04
C ALA A 113 -3.74 -14.74 22.44
N PRO A 114 -4.68 -15.20 23.31
CA PRO A 114 -4.92 -14.60 24.64
C PRO A 114 -3.69 -14.48 25.52
N GLU A 115 -2.75 -15.41 25.42
CA GLU A 115 -1.51 -15.42 26.20
C GLU A 115 -0.61 -14.22 25.92
N TYR A 116 -0.74 -13.58 24.74
CA TYR A 116 0.04 -12.41 24.36
C TYR A 116 -0.71 -11.09 24.56
N ALA A 117 -1.94 -11.13 25.07
CA ALA A 117 -2.80 -9.95 25.16
C ALA A 117 -2.15 -8.78 25.91
N ALA A 118 -1.39 -9.07 26.96
CA ALA A 118 -0.73 -8.03 27.79
C ALA A 118 0.34 -7.22 27.04
N VAL A 119 0.95 -7.80 26.00
CA VAL A 119 2.04 -7.17 25.25
C VAL A 119 1.67 -6.88 23.79
N PHE A 120 0.50 -7.32 23.35
CA PHE A 120 0.08 -7.28 21.95
C PHE A 120 0.16 -5.87 21.36
N ASP A 121 -0.45 -4.90 22.02
CA ASP A 121 -0.51 -3.53 21.48
C ASP A 121 0.86 -2.83 21.51
N THR A 122 1.75 -3.21 22.42
CA THR A 122 3.12 -2.66 22.47
C THR A 122 4.02 -3.25 21.39
N VAL A 123 3.89 -4.55 21.09
CA VAL A 123 4.84 -5.27 20.24
C VAL A 123 4.34 -5.42 18.81
N TYR A 124 3.05 -5.65 18.61
CA TYR A 124 2.46 -5.99 17.32
C TYR A 124 1.37 -5.02 16.87
N GLY A 125 0.47 -4.65 17.78
CA GLY A 125 -0.67 -3.80 17.50
C GLY A 125 -0.25 -2.37 17.15
N THR A 126 0.68 -1.84 17.93
CA THR A 126 1.23 -0.48 17.74
C THR A 126 0.18 0.56 17.33
N PRO A 127 -0.91 0.73 18.11
CA PRO A 127 -1.93 1.71 17.80
C PRO A 127 -1.35 3.12 17.82
N HIS A 128 -1.83 3.98 16.93
CA HIS A 128 -1.30 5.35 16.80
C HIS A 128 -2.35 6.45 17.00
N ASP A 129 -3.64 6.12 17.02
CA ASP A 129 -4.78 7.03 17.30
C ASP A 129 -4.79 8.32 16.44
N ARG A 130 -4.48 8.21 15.14
CA ARG A 130 -4.32 9.34 14.23
C ARG A 130 -5.28 9.28 13.06
#